data_73fda957e86fa7cf4904cd72ff2e4c42
#
_entry.id   73fda957e86fa7cf4904cd72ff2e4c42
#
_cell.length_a   1.000
_cell.length_b   1.000
_cell.length_c   1.000
_cell.angle_alpha   90.00
_cell.angle_beta   90.00
_cell.angle_gamma   90.00
#
_symmetry.space_group_name_H-M   'P 1'
#
loop_
_entity.id
_entity.type
_entity.pdbx_description
1 polymer ?
#
loop_
_entity_poly.entity_id
_entity_poly.type
_entity_poly.pdbx_seq_one_letter_code
_entity_poly.pdbx_strand_id
1 'polypeptide(L)'
;MKNIKVIYLESETCGLCHALQPRVEEVTEQEGIALEVINVTQHPEVASQYQVLTVPVAIVFVGEREFARQARFIDMELFEKQLQQAKEFAQMEDYPS
;
A
#
# COMPACT_ATOMS: atom_id res chain seq x y z
N MET A 1 -9.38 17.44 0.51
CA MET A 1 -9.19 16.03 0.92
C MET A 1 -7.88 15.52 0.35
N LYS A 2 -7.05 14.91 1.18
CA LYS A 2 -5.78 14.37 0.73
C LYS A 2 -5.98 13.10 -0.05
N ASN A 3 -5.17 12.88 -1.07
CA ASN A 3 -5.21 11.66 -1.86
C ASN A 3 -4.66 10.49 -1.05
N ILE A 4 -5.31 9.36 -1.19
CA ILE A 4 -4.83 8.12 -0.60
C ILE A 4 -4.34 7.23 -1.73
N LYS A 5 -3.20 6.59 -1.50
CA LYS A 5 -2.59 5.73 -2.49
C LYS A 5 -1.95 4.54 -1.79
N VAL A 6 -2.05 3.38 -2.40
CA VAL A 6 -1.34 2.19 -1.96
C VAL A 6 -0.25 1.88 -2.97
N ILE A 7 0.96 1.63 -2.46
CA ILE A 7 2.06 1.11 -3.26
C ILE A 7 2.29 -0.33 -2.83
N TYR A 8 2.23 -1.25 -3.78
CA TYR A 8 2.46 -2.67 -3.56
C TYR A 8 3.76 -3.06 -4.23
N LEU A 9 4.75 -3.44 -3.43
CA LEU A 9 6.08 -3.81 -3.93
C LEU A 9 6.18 -5.32 -4.02
N GLU A 10 6.60 -5.80 -5.19
CA GLU A 10 6.68 -7.22 -5.49
C GLU A 10 7.94 -7.52 -6.29
N SER A 11 8.25 -8.80 -6.50
CA SER A 11 9.32 -9.21 -7.39
C SER A 11 8.86 -10.35 -8.28
N GLU A 12 9.58 -10.57 -9.38
CA GLU A 12 9.21 -11.59 -10.37
C GLU A 12 9.22 -12.99 -9.79
N THR A 13 10.13 -13.25 -8.84
CA THR A 13 10.29 -14.58 -8.26
C THR A 13 9.54 -14.79 -6.96
N CYS A 14 8.74 -13.81 -6.55
CA CYS A 14 8.01 -13.85 -5.29
C CYS A 14 6.63 -14.47 -5.49
N GLY A 15 6.50 -15.76 -5.20
CA GLY A 15 5.21 -16.45 -5.33
C GLY A 15 4.15 -15.87 -4.42
N LEU A 16 4.54 -15.50 -3.19
CA LEU A 16 3.61 -14.90 -2.24
C LEU A 16 3.08 -13.55 -2.74
N CYS A 17 3.94 -12.75 -3.36
CA CYS A 17 3.54 -11.47 -3.94
C CYS A 17 2.46 -11.66 -4.99
N HIS A 18 2.65 -12.63 -5.88
CA HIS A 18 1.70 -12.91 -6.96
C HIS A 18 0.39 -13.47 -6.43
N ALA A 19 0.46 -14.29 -5.38
CA ALA A 19 -0.74 -14.86 -4.76
C ALA A 19 -1.58 -13.80 -4.08
N LEU A 20 -0.95 -12.80 -3.46
CA LEU A 20 -1.64 -11.74 -2.71
C LEU A 20 -2.12 -10.59 -3.59
N GLN A 21 -1.48 -10.37 -4.73
CA GLN A 21 -1.77 -9.22 -5.56
C GLN A 21 -3.25 -9.08 -5.93
N PRO A 22 -3.94 -10.14 -6.39
CA PRO A 22 -5.36 -9.99 -6.73
C PRO A 22 -6.22 -9.54 -5.55
N ARG A 23 -5.87 -9.97 -4.35
CA ARG A 23 -6.60 -9.58 -3.14
C ARG A 23 -6.35 -8.12 -2.79
N VAL A 24 -5.11 -7.67 -2.94
CA VAL A 24 -4.76 -6.27 -2.73
C VAL A 24 -5.51 -5.39 -3.74
N GLU A 25 -5.54 -5.82 -5.01
CA GLU A 25 -6.28 -5.11 -6.06
C GLU A 25 -7.76 -5.03 -5.73
N GLU A 26 -8.36 -6.14 -5.29
CA GLU A 26 -9.77 -6.19 -4.96
C GLU A 26 -10.11 -5.23 -3.83
N VAL A 27 -9.33 -5.24 -2.76
CA VAL A 27 -9.60 -4.40 -1.59
C VAL A 27 -9.42 -2.92 -1.92
N THR A 28 -8.36 -2.56 -2.65
CA THR A 28 -8.14 -1.17 -3.04
C THR A 28 -9.25 -0.67 -3.96
N GLU A 29 -9.69 -1.51 -4.89
CA GLU A 29 -10.80 -1.17 -5.78
C GLU A 29 -12.09 -0.98 -4.99
N GLN A 30 -12.37 -1.89 -4.08
CA GLN A 30 -13.56 -1.81 -3.22
C GLN A 30 -13.59 -0.51 -2.43
N GLU A 31 -12.44 -0.06 -1.94
CA GLU A 31 -12.34 1.17 -1.15
C GLU A 31 -12.19 2.43 -2.01
N GLY A 32 -12.08 2.27 -3.31
CA GLY A 32 -11.92 3.41 -4.23
C GLY A 32 -10.57 4.09 -4.11
N ILE A 33 -9.52 3.33 -3.81
CA ILE A 33 -8.19 3.87 -3.56
C ILE A 33 -7.26 3.45 -4.69
N ALA A 34 -6.42 4.40 -5.15
CA ALA A 34 -5.43 4.15 -6.19
C ALA A 34 -4.39 3.15 -5.72
N LEU A 35 -4.01 2.25 -6.60
CA LEU A 35 -2.98 1.24 -6.35
C LEU A 35 -1.90 1.33 -7.42
N GLU A 36 -0.65 1.34 -6.98
CA GLU A 36 0.49 1.23 -7.88
C GLU A 36 1.28 -0.02 -7.50
N VAL A 37 1.47 -0.92 -8.47
CA VAL A 37 2.25 -2.15 -8.29
C VAL A 37 3.63 -1.92 -8.89
N ILE A 38 4.68 -2.14 -8.10
CA ILE A 38 6.05 -1.88 -8.54
C ILE A 38 6.89 -3.14 -8.36
N ASN A 39 7.55 -3.56 -9.43
CA ASN A 39 8.47 -4.69 -9.41
C ASN A 39 9.85 -4.19 -8.99
N VAL A 40 10.30 -4.58 -7.79
CA VAL A 40 11.57 -4.10 -7.25
C VAL A 40 12.78 -4.74 -7.94
N THR A 41 12.59 -5.84 -8.66
CA THR A 41 13.67 -6.41 -9.46
C THR A 41 14.01 -5.50 -10.62
N GLN A 42 13.00 -4.91 -11.24
CA GLN A 42 13.17 -3.96 -12.36
C GLN A 42 13.50 -2.55 -11.87
N HIS A 43 13.08 -2.21 -10.66
CA HIS A 43 13.24 -0.88 -10.08
C HIS A 43 13.82 -0.97 -8.67
N PRO A 44 15.08 -1.43 -8.55
CA PRO A 44 15.69 -1.61 -7.21
C PRO A 44 15.83 -0.31 -6.42
N GLU A 45 15.90 0.83 -7.11
CA GLU A 45 15.95 2.14 -6.45
C GLU A 45 14.70 2.43 -5.62
N VAL A 46 13.55 1.84 -6.02
CA VAL A 46 12.29 2.02 -5.29
C VAL A 46 12.34 1.32 -3.94
N ALA A 47 12.92 0.11 -3.91
CA ALA A 47 13.08 -0.61 -2.64
C ALA A 47 13.92 0.20 -1.66
N SER A 48 14.99 0.81 -2.15
CA SER A 48 15.85 1.67 -1.34
C SER A 48 15.10 2.92 -0.88
N GLN A 49 14.37 3.55 -1.79
CA GLN A 49 13.61 4.78 -1.50
C GLN A 49 12.62 4.57 -0.35
N TYR A 50 11.93 3.43 -0.34
CA TYR A 50 10.94 3.14 0.69
C TYR A 50 11.47 2.28 1.83
N GLN A 51 12.79 2.02 1.85
CA GLN A 51 13.46 1.24 2.89
C GLN A 51 12.83 -0.15 3.03
N VAL A 52 12.65 -0.81 1.89
CA VAL A 52 12.05 -2.14 1.83
C VAL A 52 13.15 -3.18 1.74
N LEU A 53 13.17 -4.13 2.67
CA LEU A 53 14.17 -5.19 2.74
C LEU A 53 13.65 -6.52 2.23
N THR A 54 12.35 -6.68 2.13
CA THR A 54 11.71 -7.92 1.69
C THR A 54 10.41 -7.60 0.98
N VAL A 55 9.91 -8.55 0.18
CA VAL A 55 8.62 -8.41 -0.52
C VAL A 55 7.73 -9.59 -0.16
N PRO A 56 6.41 -9.45 -0.23
CA PRO A 56 5.67 -8.26 -0.63
C PRO A 56 5.62 -7.19 0.47
N VAL A 57 5.41 -5.94 0.08
CA VAL A 57 5.14 -4.86 1.01
C VAL A 57 3.99 -4.03 0.45
N ALA A 58 3.02 -3.74 1.29
CA ALA A 58 1.92 -2.86 0.96
C ALA A 58 2.03 -1.61 1.84
N ILE A 59 2.19 -0.45 1.21
CA ILE A 59 2.35 0.82 1.91
C ILE A 59 1.16 1.72 1.58
N VAL A 60 0.51 2.23 2.62
CA VAL A 60 -0.62 3.14 2.47
C VAL A 60 -0.14 4.56 2.71
N PHE A 61 -0.38 5.45 1.76
CA PHE A 61 -0.02 6.86 1.86
C PHE A 61 -1.26 7.73 1.95
N VAL A 62 -1.20 8.74 2.79
CA VAL A 62 -2.17 9.84 2.80
C VAL A 62 -1.39 11.08 2.39
N GLY A 63 -1.65 11.57 1.17
CA GLY A 63 -0.80 12.58 0.57
C GLY A 63 0.60 12.02 0.39
N GLU A 64 1.59 12.69 0.93
CA GLU A 64 2.99 12.26 0.86
C GLU A 64 3.44 11.52 2.11
N ARG A 65 2.54 11.36 3.09
CA ARG A 65 2.90 10.74 4.37
C ARG A 65 2.53 9.26 4.38
N GLU A 66 3.47 8.46 4.83
CA GLU A 66 3.21 7.04 5.04
C GLU A 66 2.27 6.90 6.24
N PHE A 67 1.11 6.30 6.01
CA PHE A 67 0.11 6.09 7.04
C PHE A 67 0.27 4.72 7.71
N ALA A 68 0.52 3.68 6.90
CA ALA A 68 0.64 2.32 7.39
C ALA A 68 1.41 1.49 6.38
N ARG A 69 2.05 0.40 6.86
CA ARG A 69 2.64 -0.58 5.97
C ARG A 69 2.58 -1.97 6.59
N GLN A 70 2.49 -2.96 5.73
CA GLN A 70 2.67 -4.35 6.13
C GLN A 70 3.69 -4.98 5.20
N ALA A 71 4.53 -5.83 5.76
CA ALA A 71 5.61 -6.47 5.02
C ALA A 71 5.48 -7.99 5.14
N ARG A 72 5.75 -8.67 4.03
CA ARG A 72 5.85 -10.11 3.89
C ARG A 72 4.53 -10.85 4.09
N PHE A 73 4.01 -10.92 5.29
CA PHE A 73 2.73 -11.59 5.57
C PHE A 73 1.68 -10.52 5.77
N ILE A 74 0.91 -10.24 4.72
CA ILE A 74 -0.06 -9.17 4.75
C ILE A 74 -1.39 -9.72 5.27
N ASP A 75 -1.81 -9.18 6.41
CA ASP A 75 -3.11 -9.47 6.98
C ASP A 75 -4.15 -8.63 6.22
N MET A 76 -4.98 -9.29 5.42
CA MET A 76 -5.92 -8.60 4.54
C MET A 76 -7.04 -7.91 5.32
N GLU A 77 -7.46 -8.46 6.46
CA GLU A 77 -8.44 -7.77 7.31
C GLU A 77 -7.87 -6.47 7.87
N LEU A 78 -6.65 -6.54 8.36
CA LEU A 78 -5.96 -5.34 8.86
C LEU A 78 -5.73 -4.35 7.72
N PHE A 79 -5.36 -4.82 6.55
CA PHE A 79 -5.14 -3.96 5.39
C PHE A 79 -6.42 -3.18 5.05
N GLU A 80 -7.55 -3.86 5.01
CA GLU A 80 -8.83 -3.21 4.76
C GLU A 80 -9.14 -2.14 5.81
N LYS A 81 -8.91 -2.47 7.09
CA LYS A 81 -9.10 -1.50 8.17
C LYS A 81 -8.17 -0.31 8.04
N GLN A 82 -6.92 -0.55 7.65
CA GLN A 82 -5.96 0.53 7.45
C GLN A 82 -6.40 1.47 6.34
N LEU A 83 -6.97 0.93 5.26
CA LEU A 83 -7.49 1.78 4.19
C LEU A 83 -8.67 2.63 4.67
N GLN A 84 -9.56 2.04 5.45
CA GLN A 84 -10.71 2.76 6.00
C GLN A 84 -10.25 3.84 6.97
N GLN A 85 -9.28 3.54 7.81
CA GLN A 85 -8.69 4.50 8.73
C GLN A 85 -7.98 5.64 8.00
N ALA A 86 -7.31 5.30 6.89
CA ALA A 86 -6.63 6.30 6.07
C ALA A 86 -7.63 7.30 5.49
N LYS A 87 -8.80 6.82 5.06
CA LYS A 87 -9.85 7.69 4.55
C LYS A 87 -10.35 8.65 5.62
N GLU A 88 -10.57 8.14 6.83
CA GLU A 88 -10.98 8.98 7.95
C GLU A 88 -9.90 10.02 8.28
N PHE A 89 -8.65 9.58 8.30
CA PHE A 89 -7.52 10.46 8.58
C PHE A 89 -7.39 11.55 7.52
N ALA A 90 -7.59 11.21 6.25
CA ALA A 90 -7.52 12.17 5.16
C ALA A 90 -8.59 13.25 5.30
N GLN A 91 -9.79 12.87 5.74
CA GLN A 91 -10.87 13.82 5.99
C GLN A 91 -10.55 14.74 7.17
N MET A 92 -9.95 14.19 8.21
CA MET A 92 -9.58 14.97 9.40
C MET A 92 -8.52 16.03 9.07
N GLU A 93 -7.57 15.70 8.19
CA GLU A 93 -6.52 16.65 7.80
C GLU A 93 -7.06 17.84 7.02
N ASP A 94 -8.22 17.70 6.38
CA ASP A 94 -8.87 18.78 5.65
C ASP A 94 -9.69 19.69 6.57
N TYR A 95 -9.77 19.36 7.83
CA TYR A 95 -10.56 20.12 8.79
C TYR A 95 -9.84 21.43 9.10
N PRO A 96 -10.48 22.57 8.92
CA PRO A 96 -9.87 23.82 9.33
C PRO A 96 -9.77 23.84 10.85
N SER A 97 -8.56 23.92 11.33
CA SER A 97 -8.31 23.96 12.78
C SER A 97 -8.29 25.40 13.28
#